data_80bed3b769f339969fe4d2681923214f
#
_entry.id   80bed3b769f339969fe4d2681923214f
#
_cell.length_a   1.000
_cell.length_b   1.000
_cell.length_c   1.000
_cell.angle_alpha   90.00
_cell.angle_beta   90.00
_cell.angle_gamma   90.00
#
_symmetry.space_group_name_H-M   'P 1'
#
loop_
_entity.id
_entity.type
_entity.pdbx_description
1 polymer ?
#
loop_
_entity_poly.entity_id
_entity_poly.type
_entity_poly.pdbx_seq_one_letter_code
_entity_poly.pdbx_strand_id
1 'polypeptide(L)'
;MCNRARFMGEPETLFGSIAELFHERPRDNRFDPQELRPKGRAYVVREQDGVRGWDVMSWDVLGGKGAWPMTNVRNLGLPQWRALAEDTKNRCIVPLTEFCEFTPERHDLGDGKPPLKGEMWFSLKDQPVFAVAGFWQRTEIGDGFTMVTCDANALVRPIHPKAMITILKRDDIDQWLSGSYTEILALQRPYDQARMRVRGPVFPTRRNEK
;
A
#
# COMPACT_ATOMS: atom_id res chain seq x y z
N MET A 1 1.58 3.71 -10.90
CA MET A 1 0.86 3.56 -9.62
C MET A 1 1.23 2.19 -9.08
N CYS A 2 1.56 2.11 -7.80
CA CYS A 2 1.90 0.85 -7.13
C CYS A 2 0.74 -0.15 -7.25
N ASN A 3 1.01 -1.30 -7.82
CA ASN A 3 0.03 -2.40 -7.99
C ASN A 3 0.58 -3.72 -7.47
N ARG A 4 1.68 -3.69 -6.72
CA ARG A 4 2.28 -4.85 -6.11
C ARG A 4 3.07 -4.45 -4.87
N ALA A 5 2.83 -5.12 -3.78
CA ALA A 5 3.53 -4.88 -2.52
C ALA A 5 3.72 -6.20 -1.76
N ARG A 6 4.49 -6.17 -0.69
CA ARG A 6 4.71 -7.32 0.20
C ARG A 6 4.64 -6.91 1.65
N PHE A 7 4.12 -7.82 2.43
CA PHE A 7 4.20 -7.77 3.88
C PHE A 7 4.71 -9.12 4.40
N MET A 8 5.97 -9.16 4.80
CA MET A 8 6.66 -10.37 5.29
C MET A 8 7.08 -10.20 6.76
N GLY A 9 6.25 -9.54 7.54
CA GLY A 9 6.50 -9.26 8.95
C GLY A 9 5.29 -9.57 9.81
N GLU A 10 5.50 -9.46 11.12
CA GLU A 10 4.39 -9.47 12.06
C GLU A 10 3.83 -8.05 12.17
N PRO A 11 2.49 -7.89 12.11
CA PRO A 11 1.84 -6.59 12.22
C PRO A 11 2.28 -5.79 13.44
N GLU A 12 2.48 -6.46 14.55
CA GLU A 12 2.88 -5.89 15.85
C GLU A 12 4.22 -5.16 15.80
N THR A 13 5.08 -5.49 14.83
CA THR A 13 6.40 -4.85 14.65
C THR A 13 6.28 -3.36 14.39
N LEU A 14 5.19 -2.90 13.76
CA LEU A 14 5.02 -1.49 13.43
C LEU A 14 4.54 -0.65 14.62
N PHE A 15 3.67 -1.23 15.47
CA PHE A 15 2.92 -0.48 16.48
C PHE A 15 3.20 -0.95 17.92
N GLY A 16 4.06 -1.93 18.13
CA GLY A 16 4.16 -2.61 19.42
C GLY A 16 2.90 -3.46 19.69
N SER A 17 2.51 -3.60 20.92
CA SER A 17 1.30 -4.35 21.29
C SER A 17 0.02 -3.59 20.91
N ILE A 18 -0.44 -3.70 19.66
CA ILE A 18 -1.81 -3.35 19.33
C ILE A 18 -2.69 -4.54 19.70
N ALA A 19 -3.56 -4.31 20.66
CA ALA A 19 -4.20 -5.38 21.41
C ALA A 19 -5.42 -6.00 20.73
N GLU A 20 -6.02 -5.38 19.69
CA GLU A 20 -7.32 -5.84 19.21
C GLU A 20 -7.36 -6.10 17.71
N LEU A 21 -7.90 -7.27 17.36
CA LEU A 21 -8.41 -7.56 16.03
C LEU A 21 -9.88 -7.19 16.02
N PHE A 22 -10.29 -6.25 15.17
CA PHE A 22 -11.72 -5.92 15.01
C PHE A 22 -12.51 -7.07 14.38
N HIS A 23 -11.81 -7.89 13.56
CA HIS A 23 -12.37 -9.09 12.95
C HIS A 23 -11.39 -10.25 13.08
N GLU A 24 -11.91 -11.47 13.19
CA GLU A 24 -11.07 -12.66 13.17
C GLU A 24 -10.22 -12.72 11.89
N ARG A 25 -8.96 -13.10 12.03
CA ARG A 25 -8.12 -13.40 10.86
C ARG A 25 -8.86 -14.41 9.98
N PRO A 26 -9.01 -14.15 8.67
CA PRO A 26 -9.58 -15.15 7.80
C PRO A 26 -8.77 -16.44 7.89
N ARG A 27 -9.41 -17.55 8.23
CA ARG A 27 -8.80 -18.88 8.23
C ARG A 27 -8.62 -19.44 6.81
N ASP A 28 -8.78 -18.56 5.80
CA ASP A 28 -8.68 -18.92 4.41
C ASP A 28 -7.19 -19.04 4.01
N ASN A 29 -6.76 -20.22 3.59
CA ASN A 29 -5.42 -20.48 3.06
C ASN A 29 -5.12 -19.69 1.75
N ARG A 30 -6.13 -19.02 1.16
CA ARG A 30 -5.95 -18.07 0.05
C ARG A 30 -5.55 -16.66 0.53
N PHE A 31 -5.58 -16.42 1.83
CA PHE A 31 -5.03 -15.23 2.44
C PHE A 31 -3.53 -15.42 2.64
N ASP A 32 -2.76 -15.07 1.62
CA ASP A 32 -1.31 -14.94 1.73
C ASP A 32 -0.96 -13.44 1.87
N PRO A 33 -0.71 -12.94 3.08
CA PRO A 33 -0.37 -11.55 3.29
C PRO A 33 0.99 -11.18 2.70
N GLN A 34 1.80 -12.16 2.27
CA GLN A 34 3.15 -11.93 1.79
C GLN A 34 3.19 -11.18 0.47
N GLU A 35 2.21 -11.39 -0.41
CA GLU A 35 2.17 -10.68 -1.69
C GLU A 35 0.80 -10.06 -1.95
N LEU A 36 0.79 -8.73 -1.98
CA LEU A 36 -0.40 -7.93 -2.21
C LEU A 36 -0.48 -7.52 -3.69
N ARG A 37 -1.62 -7.83 -4.30
CA ARG A 37 -2.02 -7.42 -5.66
C ARG A 37 -3.41 -6.76 -5.63
N PRO A 38 -3.79 -5.99 -6.66
CA PRO A 38 -5.13 -5.44 -6.77
C PRO A 38 -6.21 -6.51 -6.52
N LYS A 39 -7.23 -6.17 -5.74
CA LYS A 39 -8.29 -7.07 -5.23
C LYS A 39 -7.79 -8.17 -4.27
N GLY A 40 -6.49 -8.27 -4.00
CA GLY A 40 -5.94 -9.11 -2.93
C GLY A 40 -6.27 -8.54 -1.56
N ARG A 41 -6.17 -9.38 -0.54
CA ARG A 41 -6.44 -8.98 0.86
C ARG A 41 -5.14 -8.68 1.59
N ALA A 42 -5.18 -7.68 2.45
CA ALA A 42 -4.05 -7.29 3.28
C ALA A 42 -4.49 -6.86 4.68
N TYR A 43 -3.54 -6.89 5.60
CA TYR A 43 -3.71 -6.24 6.89
C TYR A 43 -3.80 -4.73 6.70
N VAL A 44 -4.71 -4.12 7.44
CA VAL A 44 -4.78 -2.68 7.64
C VAL A 44 -4.92 -2.39 9.12
N VAL A 45 -4.42 -1.23 9.55
CA VAL A 45 -4.65 -0.70 10.90
C VAL A 45 -5.58 0.48 10.77
N ARG A 46 -6.63 0.51 11.57
CA ARG A 46 -7.57 1.62 11.65
C ARG A 46 -7.94 1.91 13.10
N GLU A 47 -8.59 3.02 13.30
CA GLU A 47 -9.12 3.40 14.60
C GLU A 47 -10.65 3.38 14.57
N GLN A 48 -11.25 2.78 15.58
CA GLN A 48 -12.70 2.73 15.75
C GLN A 48 -13.04 2.97 17.22
N ASP A 49 -13.89 3.96 17.50
CA ASP A 49 -14.34 4.33 18.84
C ASP A 49 -13.18 4.56 19.84
N GLY A 50 -12.09 5.18 19.34
CA GLY A 50 -10.88 5.47 20.11
C GLY A 50 -9.96 4.24 20.33
N VAL A 51 -10.31 3.10 19.79
CA VAL A 51 -9.50 1.88 19.83
C VAL A 51 -8.81 1.68 18.49
N ARG A 52 -7.49 1.49 18.52
CA ARG A 52 -6.69 1.17 17.34
C ARG A 52 -6.52 -0.34 17.22
N GLY A 53 -6.89 -0.89 16.09
CA GLY A 53 -6.84 -2.34 15.88
C GLY A 53 -6.57 -2.74 14.45
N TRP A 54 -6.42 -4.04 14.27
CA TRP A 54 -6.16 -4.71 13.00
C TRP A 54 -7.44 -5.11 12.29
N ASP A 55 -7.40 -5.02 10.97
CA ASP A 55 -8.43 -5.55 10.11
C ASP A 55 -7.82 -6.18 8.85
N VAL A 56 -8.62 -6.91 8.07
CA VAL A 56 -8.21 -7.52 6.81
C VAL A 56 -9.18 -7.10 5.72
N MET A 57 -8.70 -6.29 4.78
CA MET A 57 -9.51 -5.68 3.74
C MET A 57 -8.99 -6.00 2.34
N SER A 58 -9.85 -5.85 1.33
CA SER A 58 -9.46 -5.97 -0.08
C SER A 58 -8.80 -4.69 -0.58
N TRP A 59 -7.74 -4.82 -1.39
CA TRP A 59 -7.09 -3.67 -2.03
C TRP A 59 -7.90 -3.18 -3.24
N ASP A 60 -9.04 -2.65 -2.96
CA ASP A 60 -9.97 -2.01 -3.90
C ASP A 60 -11.04 -1.23 -3.11
N VAL A 61 -10.83 0.06 -2.94
CA VAL A 61 -11.71 0.89 -2.11
C VAL A 61 -13.10 1.10 -2.70
N LEU A 62 -13.31 0.85 -3.99
CA LEU A 62 -14.62 0.96 -4.63
C LEU A 62 -15.39 -0.37 -4.65
N GLY A 63 -14.70 -1.51 -4.59
CA GLY A 63 -15.30 -2.84 -4.45
C GLY A 63 -16.30 -3.24 -5.52
N GLY A 64 -16.14 -2.75 -6.76
CA GLY A 64 -17.09 -3.04 -7.85
C GLY A 64 -16.84 -4.40 -8.51
N LYS A 65 -17.93 -5.19 -8.73
CA LYS A 65 -17.86 -6.38 -9.57
C LYS A 65 -17.61 -5.97 -11.02
N GLY A 66 -16.50 -6.47 -11.62
CA GLY A 66 -16.16 -6.20 -13.02
C GLY A 66 -15.51 -4.84 -13.28
N ALA A 67 -15.47 -3.91 -12.32
CA ALA A 67 -14.78 -2.64 -12.44
C ALA A 67 -13.26 -2.81 -12.25
N TRP A 68 -12.49 -1.85 -12.79
CA TRP A 68 -11.08 -1.74 -12.47
C TRP A 68 -10.89 -1.38 -10.99
N PRO A 69 -10.01 -2.07 -10.26
CA PRO A 69 -9.81 -1.80 -8.84
C PRO A 69 -9.24 -0.40 -8.63
N MET A 70 -9.78 0.33 -7.66
CA MET A 70 -9.24 1.60 -7.21
C MET A 70 -8.26 1.37 -6.05
N THR A 71 -7.00 1.14 -6.42
CA THR A 71 -5.94 0.77 -5.48
C THR A 71 -5.14 1.96 -4.95
N ASN A 72 -5.19 3.12 -5.64
CA ASN A 72 -4.37 4.27 -5.28
C ASN A 72 -5.15 5.58 -5.40
N VAL A 73 -4.98 6.48 -4.43
CA VAL A 73 -5.46 7.85 -4.44
C VAL A 73 -4.28 8.79 -4.58
N ARG A 74 -4.24 9.56 -5.69
CA ARG A 74 -3.12 10.43 -6.01
C ARG A 74 -3.27 11.85 -5.47
N ASN A 75 -4.46 12.39 -5.51
CA ASN A 75 -4.69 13.78 -5.14
C ASN A 75 -5.86 13.87 -4.15
N LEU A 76 -5.51 14.05 -2.88
CA LEU A 76 -6.47 14.16 -1.79
C LEU A 76 -7.35 15.42 -1.89
N GLY A 77 -6.88 16.46 -2.58
CA GLY A 77 -7.62 17.69 -2.78
C GLY A 77 -8.79 17.59 -3.77
N LEU A 78 -8.91 16.48 -4.51
CA LEU A 78 -10.03 16.30 -5.44
C LEU A 78 -11.36 16.06 -4.69
N PRO A 79 -12.48 16.66 -5.15
CA PRO A 79 -13.76 16.56 -4.47
C PRO A 79 -14.21 15.12 -4.16
N GLN A 80 -13.96 14.18 -5.07
CA GLN A 80 -14.34 12.78 -4.91
C GLN A 80 -13.63 12.06 -3.73
N TRP A 81 -12.47 12.57 -3.31
CA TRP A 81 -11.70 11.97 -2.20
C TRP A 81 -11.81 12.77 -0.91
N ARG A 82 -12.29 14.01 -1.01
CA ARG A 82 -12.33 14.93 0.12
C ARG A 82 -13.17 14.37 1.27
N ALA A 83 -14.38 13.92 0.99
CA ALA A 83 -15.27 13.35 2.01
C ALA A 83 -14.63 12.13 2.73
N LEU A 84 -13.94 11.26 1.96
CA LEU A 84 -13.23 10.12 2.52
C LEU A 84 -12.04 10.56 3.38
N ALA A 85 -11.34 11.61 2.96
CA ALA A 85 -10.15 12.11 3.64
C ALA A 85 -10.47 12.95 4.88
N GLU A 86 -11.59 13.67 4.89
CA GLU A 86 -12.04 14.50 6.02
C GLU A 86 -12.53 13.63 7.20
N ASP A 87 -13.20 12.51 6.92
CA ASP A 87 -13.68 11.62 7.96
C ASP A 87 -12.54 10.71 8.47
N THR A 88 -12.14 10.93 9.72
CA THR A 88 -11.09 10.13 10.38
C THR A 88 -11.41 8.63 10.44
N LYS A 89 -12.71 8.27 10.49
CA LYS A 89 -13.16 6.87 10.52
C LYS A 89 -12.79 6.09 9.26
N ASN A 90 -12.59 6.79 8.14
CA ASN A 90 -12.20 6.18 6.87
C ASN A 90 -10.68 6.06 6.68
N ARG A 91 -9.89 6.56 7.62
CA ARG A 91 -8.44 6.51 7.52
C ARG A 91 -7.91 5.19 8.02
N CYS A 92 -6.90 4.70 7.35
CA CYS A 92 -6.21 3.50 7.76
C CYS A 92 -4.71 3.58 7.42
N ILE A 93 -3.97 2.63 7.91
CA ILE A 93 -2.56 2.42 7.62
C ILE A 93 -2.41 1.03 7.04
N VAL A 94 -1.65 0.94 5.97
CA VAL A 94 -1.29 -0.34 5.34
C VAL A 94 0.15 -0.66 5.71
N PRO A 95 0.41 -1.70 6.53
CA PRO A 95 1.77 -2.14 6.84
C PRO A 95 2.37 -2.87 5.65
N LEU A 96 3.59 -2.49 5.28
CA LEU A 96 4.34 -3.14 4.21
C LEU A 96 5.79 -3.37 4.63
N THR A 97 6.44 -4.36 4.00
CA THR A 97 7.90 -4.56 4.06
C THR A 97 8.58 -4.10 2.77
N GLU A 98 7.89 -4.21 1.64
CA GLU A 98 8.37 -3.79 0.32
C GLU A 98 7.20 -3.34 -0.57
N PHE A 99 7.47 -2.41 -1.48
CA PHE A 99 6.58 -2.12 -2.60
C PHE A 99 7.33 -2.20 -3.92
N CYS A 100 6.60 -2.50 -5.00
CA CYS A 100 7.17 -2.73 -6.31
C CYS A 100 6.69 -1.70 -7.33
N GLU A 101 7.64 -1.23 -8.14
CA GLU A 101 7.36 -0.56 -9.40
C GLU A 101 8.07 -1.31 -10.54
N PHE A 102 7.52 -1.21 -11.74
CA PHE A 102 8.06 -1.94 -12.89
C PHE A 102 9.00 -1.05 -13.70
N THR A 103 10.08 -1.66 -14.23
CA THR A 103 10.99 -0.94 -15.14
C THR A 103 10.21 -0.29 -16.29
N PRO A 104 10.60 0.91 -16.73
CA PRO A 104 10.00 1.55 -17.89
C PRO A 104 10.09 0.67 -19.14
N GLU A 105 11.26 0.09 -19.38
CA GLU A 105 11.57 -0.75 -20.52
C GLU A 105 11.19 -2.21 -20.26
N ARG A 106 11.00 -2.94 -21.37
CA ARG A 106 10.88 -4.39 -21.36
C ARG A 106 12.25 -5.02 -21.69
N HIS A 107 12.55 -6.12 -21.04
CA HIS A 107 13.81 -6.84 -21.17
C HIS A 107 13.58 -8.20 -21.87
N ASP A 108 14.36 -8.46 -22.89
CA ASP A 108 14.43 -9.79 -23.51
C ASP A 108 15.29 -10.68 -22.62
N LEU A 109 14.75 -11.81 -22.20
CA LEU A 109 15.45 -12.77 -21.34
C LEU A 109 16.15 -13.89 -22.13
N GLY A 110 16.11 -13.85 -23.47
CA GLY A 110 16.74 -14.86 -24.34
C GLY A 110 16.04 -16.21 -24.33
N ASP A 111 14.80 -16.29 -23.85
CA ASP A 111 14.03 -17.54 -23.72
C ASP A 111 13.02 -17.74 -24.87
N GLY A 112 13.12 -16.92 -25.95
CA GLY A 112 12.23 -16.95 -27.11
C GLY A 112 10.79 -16.46 -26.84
N LYS A 113 10.52 -15.90 -25.65
CA LYS A 113 9.21 -15.37 -25.26
C LYS A 113 9.20 -13.85 -25.30
N PRO A 114 8.02 -13.18 -25.33
CA PRO A 114 7.94 -11.73 -25.35
C PRO A 114 8.70 -11.07 -24.19
N PRO A 115 9.37 -9.93 -24.41
CA PRO A 115 10.09 -9.19 -23.37
C PRO A 115 9.22 -8.83 -22.18
N LEU A 116 9.78 -8.86 -20.97
CA LEU A 116 9.10 -8.55 -19.69
C LEU A 116 9.63 -7.26 -19.08
N LYS A 117 8.77 -6.60 -18.30
CA LYS A 117 9.20 -5.58 -17.36
C LYS A 117 9.82 -6.23 -16.13
N GLY A 118 10.93 -5.69 -15.68
CA GLY A 118 11.56 -6.09 -14.43
C GLY A 118 10.84 -5.44 -13.23
N GLU A 119 10.91 -6.11 -12.10
CA GLU A 119 10.36 -5.65 -10.82
C GLU A 119 11.46 -4.97 -10.01
N MET A 120 11.22 -3.73 -9.64
CA MET A 120 12.06 -2.94 -8.76
C MET A 120 11.39 -2.87 -7.39
N TRP A 121 12.00 -3.48 -6.38
CA TRP A 121 11.46 -3.58 -5.03
C TRP A 121 12.11 -2.56 -4.13
N PHE A 122 11.29 -1.76 -3.46
CA PHE A 122 11.70 -0.69 -2.56
C PHE A 122 11.36 -1.05 -1.12
N SER A 123 12.31 -0.83 -0.20
CA SER A 123 12.17 -1.04 1.24
C SER A 123 12.86 0.07 2.02
N LEU A 124 12.67 0.11 3.34
CA LEU A 124 13.37 1.03 4.20
C LEU A 124 14.64 0.39 4.80
N LYS A 125 15.66 1.20 5.09
CA LYS A 125 16.95 0.72 5.62
C LYS A 125 16.85 0.30 7.08
N ASP A 126 16.16 1.10 7.88
CA ASP A 126 16.18 1.00 9.33
C ASP A 126 14.81 0.63 9.92
N GLN A 127 13.84 0.32 9.04
CA GLN A 127 12.47 0.02 9.42
C GLN A 127 11.95 -1.13 8.53
N PRO A 128 12.05 -2.38 9.00
CA PRO A 128 11.68 -3.54 8.20
C PRO A 128 10.19 -3.58 7.85
N VAL A 129 9.33 -3.05 8.73
CA VAL A 129 7.90 -2.83 8.47
C VAL A 129 7.65 -1.34 8.52
N PHE A 130 6.99 -0.78 7.50
CA PHE A 130 6.66 0.63 7.43
C PHE A 130 5.16 0.86 7.16
N ALA A 131 4.71 2.03 7.58
CA ALA A 131 3.33 2.48 7.45
C ALA A 131 3.10 3.18 6.12
N VAL A 132 2.07 2.79 5.38
CA VAL A 132 1.59 3.50 4.19
C VAL A 132 0.23 4.13 4.51
N ALA A 133 0.08 5.41 4.18
CA ALA A 133 -1.17 6.13 4.32
C ALA A 133 -2.27 5.51 3.43
N GLY A 134 -3.44 5.28 3.97
CA GLY A 134 -4.54 4.68 3.25
C GLY A 134 -5.91 5.19 3.69
N PHE A 135 -6.90 4.88 2.88
CA PHE A 135 -8.31 5.04 3.19
C PHE A 135 -9.04 3.73 3.00
N TRP A 136 -10.10 3.53 3.75
CA TRP A 136 -10.97 2.40 3.60
C TRP A 136 -12.44 2.81 3.64
N GLN A 137 -13.28 1.97 3.09
CA GLN A 137 -14.73 2.10 3.23
C GLN A 137 -15.40 0.74 3.06
N ARG A 138 -16.63 0.65 3.55
CA ARG A 138 -17.49 -0.50 3.27
C ARG A 138 -17.97 -0.47 1.84
N THR A 139 -17.90 -1.60 1.17
CA THR A 139 -18.33 -1.79 -0.21
C THR A 139 -19.36 -2.92 -0.29
N GLU A 140 -19.98 -3.10 -1.46
CA GLU A 140 -20.93 -4.20 -1.69
C GLU A 140 -20.32 -5.61 -1.55
N ILE A 141 -19.01 -5.72 -1.72
CA ILE A 141 -18.28 -7.00 -1.67
C ILE A 141 -17.43 -7.16 -0.40
N GLY A 142 -17.61 -6.29 0.58
CA GLY A 142 -16.84 -6.26 1.83
C GLY A 142 -16.02 -4.99 2.00
N ASP A 143 -15.20 -4.94 3.04
CA ASP A 143 -14.41 -3.77 3.34
C ASP A 143 -13.20 -3.69 2.39
N GLY A 144 -13.04 -2.52 1.77
CA GLY A 144 -12.00 -2.26 0.80
C GLY A 144 -11.14 -1.05 1.16
N PHE A 145 -9.86 -1.11 0.82
CA PHE A 145 -8.92 -0.02 1.06
C PHE A 145 -8.19 0.42 -0.20
N THR A 146 -7.60 1.61 -0.13
CA THR A 146 -6.69 2.17 -1.13
C THR A 146 -5.46 2.75 -0.45
N MET A 147 -4.33 2.83 -1.15
CA MET A 147 -3.14 3.52 -0.68
C MET A 147 -3.09 4.95 -1.23
N VAL A 148 -2.64 5.88 -0.41
CA VAL A 148 -2.35 7.25 -0.87
C VAL A 148 -0.99 7.27 -1.53
N THR A 149 -0.90 8.00 -2.65
CA THR A 149 0.36 8.22 -3.37
C THR A 149 0.72 9.70 -3.38
N CYS A 150 2.02 9.99 -3.43
CA CYS A 150 2.60 11.32 -3.52
C CYS A 150 3.56 11.41 -4.71
N ASP A 151 4.28 12.50 -4.84
CA ASP A 151 5.34 12.65 -5.85
C ASP A 151 6.47 11.65 -5.62
N ALA A 152 7.04 11.16 -6.71
CA ALA A 152 8.19 10.26 -6.62
C ALA A 152 9.44 11.00 -6.14
N ASN A 153 10.13 10.45 -5.13
CA ASN A 153 11.46 10.91 -4.74
C ASN A 153 12.53 10.56 -5.79
N ALA A 154 13.77 11.00 -5.61
CA ALA A 154 14.82 10.79 -6.59
C ALA A 154 15.21 9.30 -6.76
N LEU A 155 14.94 8.44 -5.79
CA LEU A 155 15.20 7.00 -5.90
C LEU A 155 14.13 6.27 -6.74
N VAL A 156 12.86 6.66 -6.60
CA VAL A 156 11.72 6.03 -7.32
C VAL A 156 11.54 6.63 -8.71
N ARG A 157 11.80 7.93 -8.87
CA ARG A 157 11.53 8.68 -10.10
C ARG A 157 12.10 8.08 -11.38
N PRO A 158 13.31 7.50 -11.43
CA PRO A 158 13.82 6.86 -12.64
C PRO A 158 12.98 5.66 -13.11
N ILE A 159 12.28 5.01 -12.18
CA ILE A 159 11.46 3.81 -12.44
C ILE A 159 10.00 4.20 -12.67
N HIS A 160 9.44 5.01 -11.78
CA HIS A 160 8.08 5.51 -11.87
C HIS A 160 8.04 7.04 -11.62
N PRO A 161 8.16 7.86 -12.68
CA PRO A 161 8.37 9.31 -12.53
C PRO A 161 7.19 10.06 -11.92
N LYS A 162 5.99 9.48 -11.99
CA LYS A 162 4.76 10.19 -11.62
C LYS A 162 4.40 10.10 -10.15
N ALA A 163 4.73 9.01 -9.46
CA ALA A 163 4.25 8.79 -8.10
C ALA A 163 5.04 7.72 -7.35
N MET A 164 4.95 7.78 -6.02
CA MET A 164 5.26 6.69 -5.10
C MET A 164 4.17 6.61 -4.03
N ILE A 165 4.10 5.52 -3.28
CA ILE A 165 3.21 5.43 -2.12
C ILE A 165 3.64 6.41 -1.04
N THR A 166 2.67 6.96 -0.30
CA THR A 166 2.93 7.88 0.82
C THR A 166 3.32 7.08 2.04
N ILE A 167 4.61 7.03 2.34
CA ILE A 167 5.15 6.36 3.52
C ILE A 167 5.13 7.35 4.68
N LEU A 168 4.50 6.96 5.78
CA LEU A 168 4.43 7.72 7.01
C LEU A 168 5.65 7.45 7.89
N LYS A 169 6.20 8.49 8.52
CA LYS A 169 7.11 8.31 9.64
C LYS A 169 6.32 7.84 10.86
N ARG A 170 7.02 7.26 11.84
CA ARG A 170 6.36 6.79 13.06
C ARG A 170 5.56 7.90 13.75
N ASP A 171 6.12 9.08 13.84
CA ASP A 171 5.51 10.25 14.48
C ASP A 171 4.34 10.85 13.66
N ASP A 172 4.26 10.53 12.36
CA ASP A 172 3.19 11.01 11.47
C ASP A 172 1.93 10.11 11.55
N ILE A 173 2.01 8.93 12.18
CA ILE A 173 0.95 7.92 12.20
C ILE A 173 -0.30 8.43 12.92
N ASP A 174 -0.13 8.98 14.11
CA ASP A 174 -1.26 9.50 14.90
C ASP A 174 -1.89 10.69 14.19
N GLN A 175 -1.08 11.57 13.61
CA GLN A 175 -1.55 12.69 12.81
C GLN A 175 -2.33 12.23 11.56
N TRP A 176 -1.89 11.14 10.93
CA TRP A 176 -2.64 10.56 9.80
C TRP A 176 -4.00 10.04 10.23
N LEU A 177 -4.09 9.30 11.33
CA LEU A 177 -5.33 8.66 11.78
C LEU A 177 -6.33 9.66 12.37
N SER A 178 -5.87 10.66 13.14
CA SER A 178 -6.73 11.53 13.93
C SER A 178 -6.61 13.03 13.64
N GLY A 179 -5.61 13.45 12.86
CA GLY A 179 -5.38 14.87 12.54
C GLY A 179 -6.46 15.48 11.65
N SER A 180 -6.46 16.80 11.52
CA SER A 180 -7.32 17.55 10.61
C SER A 180 -7.03 17.22 9.14
N TYR A 181 -7.97 17.57 8.26
CA TYR A 181 -7.76 17.42 6.80
C TYR A 181 -6.53 18.16 6.30
N THR A 182 -6.28 19.37 6.79
CA THR A 182 -5.09 20.16 6.42
C THR A 182 -3.80 19.47 6.82
N GLU A 183 -3.76 18.85 8.00
CA GLU A 183 -2.59 18.13 8.48
C GLU A 183 -2.30 16.91 7.62
N ILE A 184 -3.29 16.11 7.24
CA ILE A 184 -3.05 14.95 6.40
C ILE A 184 -2.64 15.31 4.96
N LEU A 185 -3.07 16.45 4.43
CA LEU A 185 -2.56 16.96 3.16
C LEU A 185 -1.05 17.22 3.22
N ALA A 186 -0.54 17.73 4.34
CA ALA A 186 0.89 17.96 4.55
C ALA A 186 1.70 16.65 4.66
N LEU A 187 1.05 15.54 5.02
CA LEU A 187 1.67 14.22 5.07
C LEU A 187 1.77 13.54 3.70
N GLN A 188 1.04 14.01 2.68
CA GLN A 188 1.13 13.53 1.31
C GLN A 188 2.43 14.02 0.63
N ARG A 189 3.57 13.55 1.11
CA ARG A 189 4.91 13.97 0.68
C ARG A 189 5.82 12.77 0.42
N PRO A 190 6.84 12.92 -0.45
CA PRO A 190 7.84 11.87 -0.69
C PRO A 190 8.59 11.50 0.61
N TYR A 191 8.84 10.22 0.79
CA TYR A 191 9.73 9.76 1.85
C TYR A 191 11.19 10.03 1.51
N ASP A 192 12.03 10.21 2.52
CA ASP A 192 13.47 10.47 2.34
C ASP A 192 14.15 9.29 1.65
N GLN A 193 14.65 9.52 0.44
CA GLN A 193 15.34 8.53 -0.38
C GLN A 193 16.61 7.99 0.29
N ALA A 194 17.29 8.80 1.11
CA ALA A 194 18.51 8.37 1.81
C ALA A 194 18.23 7.22 2.79
N ARG A 195 16.98 7.08 3.26
CA ARG A 195 16.53 6.01 4.15
C ARG A 195 15.89 4.82 3.41
N MET A 196 15.89 4.84 2.10
CA MET A 196 15.32 3.77 1.28
C MET A 196 16.40 2.91 0.64
N ARG A 197 16.01 1.70 0.25
CA ARG A 197 16.78 0.77 -0.59
C ARG A 197 15.95 0.39 -1.81
N VAL A 198 16.64 0.07 -2.89
CA VAL A 198 16.03 -0.52 -4.08
C VAL A 198 16.79 -1.80 -4.45
N ARG A 199 16.04 -2.81 -4.86
CA ARG A 199 16.55 -4.10 -5.34
C ARG A 199 15.87 -4.46 -6.66
N GLY A 200 16.61 -4.94 -7.61
CA GLY A 200 16.11 -5.33 -8.92
C GLY A 200 17.02 -4.84 -10.05
N PRO A 201 16.64 -5.05 -11.32
CA PRO A 201 15.36 -5.65 -11.70
C PRO A 201 15.31 -7.16 -11.40
N VAL A 202 14.18 -7.61 -10.84
CA VAL A 202 13.86 -9.03 -10.66
C VAL A 202 12.84 -9.42 -11.73
N PHE A 203 13.05 -10.52 -12.41
CA PHE A 203 12.12 -11.02 -13.40
C PHE A 203 11.34 -12.19 -12.83
N PRO A 204 9.99 -12.16 -12.89
CA PRO A 204 9.19 -13.28 -12.40
C PRO A 204 9.44 -14.54 -13.22
N THR A 205 9.52 -15.68 -12.55
CA THR A 205 9.57 -16.98 -13.23
C THR A 205 8.31 -17.14 -14.06
N ARG A 206 8.48 -17.34 -15.36
CA ARG A 206 7.35 -17.63 -16.26
C ARG A 206 6.79 -19.01 -15.90
N ARG A 207 5.50 -19.07 -15.60
CA ARG A 207 4.83 -20.36 -15.49
C ARG A 207 4.95 -21.04 -16.86
N ASN A 208 5.46 -22.26 -16.87
CA ASN A 208 5.37 -23.10 -18.06
C ASN A 208 3.87 -23.32 -18.31
N GLU A 209 3.36 -22.83 -19.42
CA GLU A 209 2.04 -23.21 -19.92
C GLU A 209 2.11 -24.73 -20.18
N LYS A 210 1.35 -25.49 -19.37
CA LYS A 210 1.11 -26.92 -19.63
C LYS A 210 -0.09 -27.04 -20.55
#